data_0967e1f6358a72996cda0e6be496c4c5
#
_entry.id   0967e1f6358a72996cda0e6be496c4c5
#
_cell.length_a   1.000
_cell.length_b   1.000
_cell.length_c   1.000
_cell.angle_alpha   90.00
_cell.angle_beta   90.00
_cell.angle_gamma   90.00
#
_symmetry.space_group_name_H-M   'P 1'
#
loop_
_entity.id
_entity.type
_entity.pdbx_description
1 polymer ?
#
loop_
_entity_poly.entity_id
_entity_poly.type
_entity_poly.pdbx_seq_one_letter_code
_entity_poly.pdbx_strand_id
1 'polypeptide(L)'
;MLKNLLKYIQEEHVAEQLYHSLIGIEIEEHRIDNHGKLSQKPYPQNLGSRRYHPYLQSDFSESMNEIITDPNPNIGGVLDQLDTLQTVLIRSLINQNHLAAQHAASYGCRR
;
A
#
# COMPACT_ATOMS: atom_id res chain seq x y z
N MET A 1 8.96 -3.27 28.85
CA MET A 1 7.96 -3.79 27.88
C MET A 1 8.56 -4.87 26.99
N LEU A 2 9.58 -4.61 26.18
CA LEU A 2 10.18 -5.59 25.25
C LEU A 2 10.72 -6.85 25.97
N LYS A 3 11.42 -6.69 27.10
CA LYS A 3 11.93 -7.84 27.88
C LYS A 3 10.81 -8.78 28.35
N ASN A 4 9.67 -8.22 28.75
CA ASN A 4 8.52 -9.03 29.19
C ASN A 4 7.87 -9.77 28.02
N LEU A 5 7.83 -9.16 26.83
CA LEU A 5 7.34 -9.80 25.60
C LEU A 5 8.25 -10.98 25.19
N LEU A 6 9.56 -10.78 25.18
CA LEU A 6 10.51 -11.84 24.84
C LEU A 6 10.42 -13.01 25.82
N LYS A 7 10.30 -12.72 27.13
CA LYS A 7 10.10 -13.74 28.16
C LYS A 7 8.80 -14.52 27.91
N TYR A 8 7.70 -13.83 27.64
CA TYR A 8 6.42 -14.46 27.31
C TYR A 8 6.53 -15.38 26.08
N ILE A 9 7.15 -14.92 25.00
CA ILE A 9 7.35 -15.71 23.79
C ILE A 9 8.12 -17.00 24.07
N GLN A 10 9.12 -16.95 24.95
CA GLN A 10 9.91 -18.12 25.33
C GLN A 10 9.15 -19.09 26.25
N GLU A 11 8.45 -18.55 27.25
CA GLU A 11 7.72 -19.36 28.25
C GLU A 11 6.49 -20.06 27.66
N GLU A 12 5.75 -19.39 26.77
CA GLU A 12 4.53 -19.92 26.17
C GLU A 12 4.77 -20.72 24.88
N HIS A 13 6.03 -20.90 24.48
CA HIS A 13 6.43 -21.63 23.27
C HIS A 13 5.75 -21.14 21.98
N VAL A 14 5.41 -19.85 21.90
CA VAL A 14 4.74 -19.23 20.75
C VAL A 14 5.71 -18.79 19.65
N ALA A 15 7.03 -18.94 19.89
CA ALA A 15 8.05 -18.52 18.92
C ALA A 15 7.87 -19.17 17.54
N GLU A 16 7.46 -20.44 17.48
CA GLU A 16 7.22 -21.15 16.22
C GLU A 16 6.07 -20.53 15.42
N GLN A 17 5.05 -19.98 16.08
CA GLN A 17 3.92 -19.33 15.42
C GLN A 17 4.33 -18.03 14.70
N LEU A 18 5.41 -17.39 15.14
CA LEU A 18 5.94 -16.19 14.48
C LEU A 18 6.55 -16.50 13.11
N TYR A 19 7.02 -17.73 12.88
CA TYR A 19 7.52 -18.15 11.57
C TYR A 19 6.41 -18.38 10.54
N HIS A 20 5.16 -18.49 11.00
CA HIS A 20 3.97 -18.63 10.16
C HIS A 20 3.21 -17.29 10.01
N SER A 21 3.87 -16.18 10.32
CA SER A 21 3.27 -14.84 10.15
C SER A 21 3.00 -14.53 8.69
N LEU A 22 1.95 -13.75 8.47
CA LEU A 22 1.64 -13.17 7.17
C LEU A 22 2.03 -11.70 7.17
N ILE A 23 2.55 -11.23 6.03
CA ILE A 23 2.96 -9.85 5.83
C ILE A 23 2.08 -9.23 4.76
N GLY A 24 1.48 -8.10 5.05
CA GLY A 24 0.83 -7.23 4.10
C GLY A 24 1.47 -5.85 4.12
N ILE A 25 1.43 -5.14 3.00
CA ILE A 25 1.94 -3.77 2.87
C ILE A 25 0.80 -2.88 2.38
N GLU A 26 0.68 -1.72 3.01
CA GLU A 26 -0.13 -0.60 2.55
C GLU A 26 0.80 0.56 2.22
N ILE A 27 0.63 1.15 1.04
CA ILE A 27 1.37 2.34 0.62
C ILE A 27 0.37 3.43 0.30
N GLU A 28 0.55 4.58 0.93
CA GLU A 28 -0.20 5.79 0.65
C GLU A 28 0.65 6.74 -0.20
N GLU A 29 0.08 7.20 -1.30
CA GLU A 29 0.73 8.07 -2.26
C GLU A 29 -0.18 9.22 -2.68
N HIS A 30 0.39 10.41 -2.90
CA HIS A 30 -0.34 11.51 -3.49
C HIS A 30 -0.08 11.60 -5.00
N ARG A 31 -1.15 11.81 -5.77
CA ARG A 31 -1.03 12.21 -7.16
C ARG A 31 -0.58 13.67 -7.22
N ILE A 32 0.39 13.93 -8.05
CA ILE A 32 0.88 15.28 -8.30
C ILE A 32 0.75 15.65 -9.78
N ASP A 33 0.72 16.93 -10.08
CA ASP A 33 0.78 17.44 -11.43
C ASP A 33 2.25 17.53 -11.93
N ASN A 34 2.43 17.99 -13.17
CA ASN A 34 3.74 18.17 -13.77
C ASN A 34 4.59 19.31 -13.15
N HIS A 35 4.02 20.06 -12.21
CA HIS A 35 4.70 21.10 -11.44
C HIS A 35 5.01 20.65 -10.00
N GLY A 36 4.74 19.39 -9.66
CA GLY A 36 4.95 18.84 -8.33
C GLY A 36 3.90 19.26 -7.29
N LYS A 37 2.78 19.84 -7.71
CA LYS A 37 1.66 20.19 -6.83
C LYS A 37 0.65 19.06 -6.74
N LEU A 38 -0.10 19.01 -5.65
CA LEU A 38 -1.18 18.03 -5.49
C LEU A 38 -2.16 18.12 -6.65
N SER A 39 -2.44 16.98 -7.26
CA SER A 39 -3.38 16.88 -8.38
C SER A 39 -4.79 17.29 -7.95
N GLN A 40 -5.40 18.19 -8.71
CA GLN A 40 -6.80 18.61 -8.55
C GLN A 40 -7.76 17.75 -9.40
N LYS A 41 -7.23 16.78 -10.16
CA LYS A 41 -8.05 15.90 -10.98
C LYS A 41 -8.77 14.86 -10.12
N PRO A 42 -9.96 14.42 -10.54
CA PRO A 42 -10.70 13.39 -9.82
C PRO A 42 -9.97 12.05 -9.81
N TYR A 43 -10.33 11.18 -8.89
CA TYR A 43 -9.83 9.81 -8.84
C TYR A 43 -10.07 9.07 -10.16
N PRO A 44 -9.11 8.29 -10.68
CA PRO A 44 -9.25 7.58 -11.95
C PRO A 44 -10.43 6.61 -11.95
N GLN A 45 -11.42 6.86 -12.80
CA GLN A 45 -12.64 6.04 -12.88
C GLN A 45 -12.39 4.62 -13.42
N ASN A 46 -11.37 4.46 -14.24
CA ASN A 46 -10.98 3.17 -14.81
C ASN A 46 -10.37 2.20 -13.79
N LEU A 47 -10.04 2.67 -12.58
CA LEU A 47 -9.66 1.83 -11.44
C LEU A 47 -10.86 1.25 -10.69
N GLY A 48 -12.08 1.59 -11.08
CA GLY A 48 -13.30 1.14 -10.42
C GLY A 48 -13.65 1.95 -9.18
N SER A 49 -14.23 1.30 -8.18
CA SER A 49 -14.67 1.98 -6.98
C SER A 49 -13.49 2.46 -6.13
N ARG A 50 -13.43 3.78 -5.87
CA ARG A 50 -12.41 4.38 -5.01
C ARG A 50 -12.44 3.93 -3.55
N ARG A 51 -13.53 3.31 -3.09
CA ARG A 51 -13.73 2.93 -1.68
C ARG A 51 -13.76 1.43 -1.45
N TYR A 52 -14.08 0.65 -2.49
CA TYR A 52 -14.35 -0.78 -2.36
C TYR A 52 -13.46 -1.65 -3.25
N HIS A 53 -12.51 -1.06 -3.97
CA HIS A 53 -11.52 -1.86 -4.67
C HIS A 53 -10.59 -2.52 -3.65
N PRO A 54 -10.33 -3.84 -3.75
CA PRO A 54 -9.58 -4.56 -2.72
C PRO A 54 -8.12 -4.13 -2.59
N TYR A 55 -7.53 -3.56 -3.64
CA TYR A 55 -6.11 -3.29 -3.72
C TYR A 55 -5.74 -1.84 -4.00
N LEU A 56 -6.64 -1.07 -4.62
CA LEU A 56 -6.39 0.30 -5.04
C LEU A 56 -7.54 1.18 -4.58
N GLN A 57 -7.32 2.00 -3.59
CA GLN A 57 -8.34 2.85 -3.01
C GLN A 57 -7.89 4.32 -3.00
N SER A 58 -8.85 5.20 -2.73
CA SER A 58 -8.60 6.57 -2.33
C SER A 58 -8.90 6.67 -0.84
N ASP A 59 -8.06 7.36 -0.10
CA ASP A 59 -8.32 7.65 1.31
C ASP A 59 -9.03 9.01 1.47
N PHE A 60 -8.77 9.74 2.53
CA PHE A 60 -9.50 10.98 2.88
C PHE A 60 -9.32 12.11 1.86
N SER A 61 -8.26 12.12 1.08
CA SER A 61 -7.96 13.14 0.06
C SER A 61 -8.25 12.61 -1.35
N GLU A 62 -8.84 13.46 -2.21
CA GLU A 62 -9.07 13.12 -3.62
C GLU A 62 -7.77 12.82 -4.38
N SER A 63 -6.66 13.46 -4.01
CA SER A 63 -5.35 13.22 -4.62
C SER A 63 -4.64 11.98 -4.10
N MET A 64 -5.10 11.38 -3.01
CA MET A 64 -4.44 10.22 -2.39
C MET A 64 -4.86 8.92 -3.07
N ASN A 65 -3.87 8.06 -3.29
CA ASN A 65 -4.08 6.66 -3.64
C ASN A 65 -3.48 5.79 -2.53
N GLU A 66 -4.17 4.72 -2.20
CA GLU A 66 -3.71 3.69 -1.29
C GLU A 66 -3.58 2.39 -2.07
N ILE A 67 -2.41 1.75 -1.97
CA ILE A 67 -2.12 0.44 -2.55
C ILE A 67 -2.08 -0.56 -1.39
N ILE A 68 -2.86 -1.61 -1.47
CA ILE A 68 -3.00 -2.63 -0.43
C ILE A 68 -2.63 -3.98 -1.03
N THR A 69 -1.67 -4.70 -0.42
CA THR A 69 -1.34 -6.07 -0.83
C THR A 69 -2.12 -7.09 -0.01
N ASP A 70 -2.27 -8.29 -0.56
CA ASP A 70 -2.73 -9.43 0.22
C ASP A 70 -1.69 -9.81 1.29
N PRO A 71 -2.13 -10.39 2.40
CA PRO A 71 -1.23 -11.05 3.32
C PRO A 71 -0.52 -12.23 2.66
N ASN A 72 0.80 -12.30 2.77
CA ASN A 72 1.62 -13.35 2.17
C ASN A 72 2.67 -13.84 3.18
N PRO A 73 2.99 -15.14 3.24
CA PRO A 73 4.03 -15.66 4.13
C PRO A 73 5.44 -15.27 3.67
N ASN A 74 5.58 -14.74 2.46
CA ASN A 74 6.85 -14.47 1.80
C ASN A 74 6.92 -13.02 1.35
N ILE A 75 7.97 -12.31 1.80
CA ILE A 75 8.17 -10.90 1.44
C ILE A 75 8.34 -10.70 -0.08
N GLY A 76 8.98 -11.66 -0.77
CA GLY A 76 9.09 -11.63 -2.24
C GLY A 76 7.74 -11.59 -2.92
N GLY A 77 6.79 -12.42 -2.47
CA GLY A 77 5.42 -12.41 -3.00
C GLY A 77 4.69 -11.10 -2.76
N VAL A 78 4.90 -10.47 -1.59
CA VAL A 78 4.34 -9.14 -1.30
C VAL A 78 4.91 -8.08 -2.24
N LEU A 79 6.24 -8.08 -2.45
CA LEU A 79 6.90 -7.12 -3.32
C LEU A 79 6.50 -7.28 -4.79
N ASP A 80 6.35 -8.52 -5.28
CA ASP A 80 5.88 -8.80 -6.65
C ASP A 80 4.45 -8.29 -6.87
N GLN A 81 3.56 -8.50 -5.88
CA GLN A 81 2.20 -7.97 -5.93
C GLN A 81 2.20 -6.43 -5.89
N LEU A 82 3.02 -5.84 -5.04
CA LEU A 82 3.15 -4.38 -4.95
C LEU A 82 3.60 -3.78 -6.27
N ASP A 83 4.64 -4.33 -6.92
CA ASP A 83 5.12 -3.88 -8.23
C ASP A 83 4.04 -3.97 -9.31
N THR A 84 3.26 -5.06 -9.29
CA THR A 84 2.12 -5.24 -10.20
C THR A 84 1.06 -4.16 -9.98
N LEU A 85 0.68 -3.90 -8.74
CA LEU A 85 -0.35 -2.91 -8.39
C LEU A 85 0.11 -1.48 -8.73
N GLN A 86 1.37 -1.14 -8.46
CA GLN A 86 1.95 0.14 -8.86
C GLN A 86 1.94 0.31 -10.38
N THR A 87 2.29 -0.72 -11.12
CA THR A 87 2.25 -0.70 -12.59
C THR A 87 0.83 -0.45 -13.11
N VAL A 88 -0.17 -1.11 -12.54
CA VAL A 88 -1.58 -0.89 -12.91
C VAL A 88 -2.00 0.54 -12.61
N LEU A 89 -1.66 1.05 -11.42
CA LEU A 89 -1.99 2.41 -11.02
C LEU A 89 -1.36 3.44 -11.97
N ILE A 90 -0.06 3.32 -12.25
CA ILE A 90 0.67 4.25 -13.12
C ILE A 90 0.08 4.23 -14.55
N ARG A 91 -0.18 3.07 -15.12
CA ARG A 91 -0.80 2.95 -16.46
C ARG A 91 -2.19 3.57 -16.50
N SER A 92 -2.96 3.39 -15.44
CA SER A 92 -4.29 3.99 -15.31
C SER A 92 -4.22 5.52 -15.27
N LEU A 93 -3.26 6.08 -14.55
CA LEU A 93 -3.04 7.51 -14.46
C LEU A 93 -2.60 8.11 -15.81
N ILE A 94 -1.69 7.46 -16.52
CA ILE A 94 -1.22 7.89 -17.84
C ILE A 94 -2.37 7.90 -18.86
N ASN A 95 -3.18 6.84 -18.90
CA ASN A 95 -4.30 6.72 -19.85
C ASN A 95 -5.39 7.80 -19.69
N GLN A 96 -5.45 8.44 -18.53
CA GLN A 96 -6.38 9.55 -18.27
C GLN A 96 -5.77 10.94 -18.45
N ASN A 97 -4.63 11.07 -19.15
CA ASN A 97 -3.87 12.32 -19.25
C ASN A 97 -3.47 12.92 -17.90
N HIS A 98 -3.30 12.09 -16.90
CA HIS A 98 -2.63 12.45 -15.66
C HIS A 98 -1.12 12.36 -15.93
N LEU A 99 -0.51 13.44 -16.43
CA LEU A 99 0.93 13.52 -16.56
C LEU A 99 1.56 13.50 -15.18
N ALA A 100 2.52 12.59 -15.01
CA ALA A 100 3.40 12.43 -13.85
C ALA A 100 2.71 12.13 -12.50
N ALA A 101 2.51 10.86 -12.23
CA ALA A 101 2.55 10.37 -10.87
C ALA A 101 4.03 10.29 -10.46
N GLN A 102 4.57 11.31 -9.82
CA GLN A 102 5.78 11.16 -9.03
C GLN A 102 5.36 11.00 -7.58
N HIS A 103 5.88 9.96 -6.95
CA HIS A 103 5.44 9.46 -5.66
C HIS A 103 6.13 10.21 -4.53
N ALA A 104 5.35 10.78 -3.63
CA ALA A 104 5.80 11.03 -2.27
C ALA A 104 5.21 9.89 -1.43
N ALA A 105 5.97 8.83 -1.22
CA ALA A 105 5.54 7.72 -0.38
C ALA A 105 5.67 8.09 1.10
N SER A 106 4.57 7.97 1.84
CA SER A 106 4.64 7.92 3.30
C SER A 106 4.53 6.45 3.73
N TYR A 107 5.56 5.94 4.38
CA TYR A 107 5.56 4.58 4.91
C TYR A 107 4.86 4.57 6.27
N GLY A 108 3.68 3.98 6.33
CA GLY A 108 3.00 3.67 7.58
C GLY A 108 3.04 2.17 7.85
N CYS A 109 3.71 1.75 8.90
CA CYS A 109 3.58 0.40 9.42
C CYS A 109 2.40 0.39 10.41
N ARG A 110 1.26 -0.20 10.04
CA ARG A 110 0.18 -0.46 11.00
C ARG A 110 0.49 -1.77 11.75
N ARG A 111 0.44 -1.69 13.05
CA ARG A 111 0.60 -2.83 13.97
C ARG A 111 -0.73 -3.53 14.19
#